data_2a21ed09c0d3a025b2a8a1956f95cb0d
#
_entry.id   2a21ed09c0d3a025b2a8a1956f95cb0d
#
_cell.length_a   1.000
_cell.length_b   1.000
_cell.length_c   1.000
_cell.angle_alpha   90.00
_cell.angle_beta   90.00
_cell.angle_gamma   90.00
#
_symmetry.space_group_name_H-M   'P 1'
#
loop_
_entity.id
_entity.type
_entity.pdbx_description
1 polymer ?
#
loop_
_entity_poly.entity_id
_entity_poly.type
_entity_poly.pdbx_seq_one_letter_code
_entity_poly.pdbx_strand_id
1 'polypeptide(L)'
;MRRPPLLVFGLSGQLGDALCRRGLPLPVLAVSRQAREPVAGGGHVEWRAGDLDSFDEPHRFDAALSLGPLDAFARAVASGRVRAGRIVAFGSTSLHVKGRSPDAAERDVAARLAEAEDALFAACRESGTPCTVLRPTLVWGLGRDATVSRAVRLARRWPVLPLPLGAPGLRQPVHALDLAETSVAALSADVRVAGAFDLPGGERVAFGEMLRRSVAAGAPGCRAWPVPWATLAWAGRVDARLGGWASRLADDLVFDDG
;
A
#
# COMPACT_ATOMS: atom_id res chain seq x y z
N MET A 1 -12.39 -30.63 -8.58
CA MET A 1 -11.17 -29.86 -8.29
C MET A 1 -11.29 -29.29 -6.88
N ARG A 2 -10.24 -29.41 -6.03
CA ARG A 2 -10.19 -28.72 -4.74
C ARG A 2 -10.09 -27.21 -4.99
N ARG A 3 -10.93 -26.41 -4.33
CA ARG A 3 -10.84 -24.95 -4.43
C ARG A 3 -9.53 -24.43 -3.85
N PRO A 4 -8.96 -23.33 -4.40
CA PRO A 4 -7.75 -22.73 -3.88
C PRO A 4 -7.92 -22.35 -2.41
N PRO A 5 -6.95 -22.65 -1.54
CA PRO A 5 -7.05 -22.35 -0.10
C PRO A 5 -6.86 -20.87 0.23
N LEU A 6 -6.22 -20.08 -0.67
CA LEU A 6 -5.96 -18.65 -0.46
C LEU A 6 -6.78 -17.79 -1.42
N LEU A 7 -7.58 -16.87 -0.85
CA LEU A 7 -8.30 -15.84 -1.59
C LEU A 7 -7.49 -14.54 -1.56
N VAL A 8 -7.24 -13.92 -2.73
CA VAL A 8 -6.48 -12.67 -2.82
C VAL A 8 -7.23 -11.61 -3.62
N PHE A 9 -7.42 -10.45 -3.04
CA PHE A 9 -7.89 -9.24 -3.70
C PHE A 9 -6.73 -8.29 -3.97
N GLY A 10 -6.70 -7.69 -5.17
CA GLY A 10 -5.68 -6.71 -5.54
C GLY A 10 -4.35 -7.29 -6.01
N LEU A 11 -4.27 -8.58 -6.32
CA LEU A 11 -3.06 -9.24 -6.83
C LEU A 11 -2.56 -8.63 -8.16
N SER A 12 -3.40 -7.88 -8.87
CA SER A 12 -3.03 -7.13 -10.08
C SER A 12 -2.25 -5.84 -9.81
N GLY A 13 -2.09 -5.43 -8.54
CA GLY A 13 -1.38 -4.22 -8.10
C GLY A 13 0.13 -4.42 -7.91
N GLN A 14 0.81 -3.36 -7.42
CA GLN A 14 2.25 -3.38 -7.14
C GLN A 14 2.64 -4.43 -6.10
N LEU A 15 1.88 -4.52 -5.00
CA LEU A 15 2.12 -5.54 -3.96
C LEU A 15 1.83 -6.94 -4.50
N GLY A 16 0.84 -7.07 -5.37
CA GLY A 16 0.55 -8.33 -6.04
C GLY A 16 1.69 -8.78 -6.94
N ASP A 17 2.28 -7.88 -7.72
CA ASP A 17 3.47 -8.19 -8.52
C ASP A 17 4.66 -8.62 -7.63
N ALA A 18 4.82 -7.99 -6.46
CA ALA A 18 5.84 -8.37 -5.48
C ALA A 18 5.60 -9.79 -4.94
N LEU A 19 4.36 -10.09 -4.56
CA LEU A 19 3.96 -11.41 -4.08
C LEU A 19 4.16 -12.50 -5.14
N CYS A 20 3.80 -12.24 -6.38
CA CYS A 20 4.03 -13.18 -7.49
C CYS A 20 5.52 -13.47 -7.69
N ARG A 21 6.38 -12.46 -7.55
CA ARG A 21 7.85 -12.63 -7.64
C ARG A 21 8.44 -13.39 -6.47
N ARG A 22 7.90 -13.19 -5.27
CA ARG A 22 8.33 -13.89 -4.05
C ARG A 22 7.88 -15.35 -4.03
N GLY A 23 6.78 -15.65 -4.73
CA GLY A 23 6.08 -16.93 -4.67
C GLY A 23 5.02 -16.96 -3.57
N LEU A 24 3.84 -17.40 -3.92
CA LEU A 24 2.73 -17.57 -2.97
C LEU A 24 2.79 -19.00 -2.41
N PRO A 25 2.59 -19.19 -1.09
CA PRO A 25 2.78 -20.48 -0.43
C PRO A 25 1.69 -21.51 -0.76
N LEU A 26 0.57 -21.08 -1.33
CA LEU A 26 -0.63 -21.88 -1.54
C LEU A 26 -1.23 -21.60 -2.92
N PRO A 27 -2.03 -22.52 -3.49
CA PRO A 27 -2.87 -22.22 -4.64
C PRO A 27 -3.81 -21.05 -4.33
N VAL A 28 -3.95 -20.12 -5.27
CA VAL A 28 -4.61 -18.84 -5.08
C VAL A 28 -5.83 -18.70 -5.98
N LEU A 29 -6.94 -18.21 -5.42
CA LEU A 29 -8.01 -17.56 -6.16
C LEU A 29 -7.78 -16.05 -6.09
N ALA A 30 -7.38 -15.45 -7.21
CA ALA A 30 -7.17 -14.01 -7.33
C ALA A 30 -8.41 -13.35 -7.95
N VAL A 31 -9.00 -12.40 -7.20
CA VAL A 31 -10.15 -11.63 -7.69
C VAL A 31 -9.67 -10.27 -8.20
N SER A 32 -10.01 -9.94 -9.44
CA SER A 32 -9.65 -8.68 -10.09
C SER A 32 -10.77 -8.21 -11.01
N ARG A 33 -10.95 -6.89 -11.12
CA ARG A 33 -11.91 -6.27 -12.05
C ARG A 33 -11.67 -6.63 -13.52
N GLN A 34 -10.44 -6.97 -13.85
CA GLN A 34 -10.06 -7.49 -15.17
C GLN A 34 -9.47 -8.88 -14.98
N ALA A 35 -10.06 -9.87 -15.63
CA ALA A 35 -9.47 -11.19 -15.70
C ALA A 35 -8.07 -11.09 -16.35
N ARG A 36 -7.10 -11.75 -15.75
CA ARG A 36 -5.75 -11.85 -16.31
C ARG A 36 -5.50 -13.30 -16.73
N GLU A 37 -4.69 -13.46 -17.76
CA GLU A 37 -4.18 -14.78 -18.08
C GLU A 37 -3.21 -15.24 -16.97
N PRO A 38 -3.14 -16.55 -16.72
CA PRO A 38 -2.17 -17.11 -15.78
C PRO A 38 -0.75 -16.68 -16.17
N VAL A 39 -0.01 -16.11 -15.23
CA VAL A 39 1.39 -15.77 -15.47
C VAL A 39 2.18 -17.07 -15.57
N ALA A 40 2.84 -17.31 -16.70
CA ALA A 40 3.71 -18.47 -16.88
C ALA A 40 4.79 -18.48 -15.79
N GLY A 41 4.86 -19.58 -15.02
CA GLY A 41 5.82 -19.76 -13.92
C GLY A 41 5.36 -19.26 -12.54
N GLY A 42 4.22 -18.57 -12.45
CA GLY A 42 3.66 -18.13 -11.17
C GLY A 42 2.66 -19.13 -10.63
N GLY A 43 3.04 -20.13 -9.86
CA GLY A 43 2.19 -21.05 -9.12
C GLY A 43 0.72 -21.21 -9.56
N HIS A 44 -0.06 -22.02 -8.90
CA HIS A 44 -1.48 -22.22 -9.24
C HIS A 44 -2.32 -20.99 -8.86
N VAL A 45 -2.31 -19.93 -9.68
CA VAL A 45 -3.18 -18.76 -9.56
C VAL A 45 -4.37 -18.89 -10.51
N GLU A 46 -5.55 -19.07 -9.96
CA GLU A 46 -6.82 -18.98 -10.67
C GLU A 46 -7.30 -17.53 -10.64
N TRP A 47 -7.55 -16.91 -11.79
CA TRP A 47 -8.07 -15.56 -11.88
C TRP A 47 -9.58 -15.55 -12.08
N ARG A 48 -10.27 -14.75 -11.27
CA ARG A 48 -11.70 -14.52 -11.38
C ARG A 48 -11.99 -13.04 -11.61
N ALA A 49 -12.81 -12.74 -12.60
CA ALA A 49 -13.33 -11.39 -12.79
C ALA A 49 -14.32 -11.03 -11.68
N GLY A 50 -14.17 -9.85 -11.09
CA GLY A 50 -15.01 -9.35 -10.00
C GLY A 50 -14.28 -8.29 -9.17
N ASP A 51 -14.98 -7.79 -8.18
CA ASP A 51 -14.48 -6.85 -7.18
C ASP A 51 -14.98 -7.20 -5.78
N LEU A 52 -14.60 -6.39 -4.80
CA LEU A 52 -15.00 -6.60 -3.40
C LEU A 52 -16.51 -6.41 -3.16
N ASP A 53 -17.19 -5.63 -3.99
CA ASP A 53 -18.61 -5.37 -3.82
C ASP A 53 -19.49 -6.43 -4.49
N SER A 54 -19.02 -7.03 -5.58
CA SER A 54 -19.70 -8.09 -6.33
C SER A 54 -19.28 -9.51 -5.93
N PHE A 55 -18.20 -9.67 -5.19
CA PHE A 55 -17.73 -10.99 -4.75
C PHE A 55 -18.69 -11.57 -3.71
N ASP A 56 -19.18 -12.75 -4.00
CA ASP A 56 -19.97 -13.58 -3.08
C ASP A 56 -19.64 -15.05 -3.31
N GLU A 57 -19.11 -15.69 -2.31
CA GLU A 57 -18.71 -17.08 -2.37
C GLU A 57 -19.06 -17.77 -1.04
N PRO A 58 -19.97 -18.73 -1.03
CA PRO A 58 -20.37 -19.43 0.18
C PRO A 58 -19.25 -20.28 0.79
N HIS A 59 -18.19 -20.50 0.03
CA HIS A 59 -17.04 -21.27 0.47
C HIS A 59 -16.20 -20.49 1.48
N ARG A 60 -15.73 -21.19 2.53
CA ARG A 60 -14.73 -20.66 3.46
C ARG A 60 -13.33 -21.02 2.97
N PHE A 61 -12.48 -20.01 2.77
CA PHE A 61 -11.07 -20.17 2.43
C PHE A 61 -10.22 -20.45 3.67
N ASP A 62 -9.05 -21.06 3.51
CA ASP A 62 -8.10 -21.23 4.62
C ASP A 62 -7.57 -19.85 5.05
N ALA A 63 -7.28 -18.98 4.09
CA ALA A 63 -6.89 -17.59 4.34
C ALA A 63 -7.42 -16.63 3.28
N ALA A 64 -7.57 -15.35 3.64
CA ALA A 64 -7.84 -14.26 2.71
C ALA A 64 -6.82 -13.14 2.89
N LEU A 65 -6.30 -12.62 1.76
CA LEU A 65 -5.37 -11.50 1.69
C LEU A 65 -5.99 -10.37 0.87
N SER A 66 -6.08 -9.17 1.45
CA SER A 66 -6.51 -7.98 0.74
C SER A 66 -5.36 -6.98 0.58
N LEU A 67 -4.99 -6.73 -0.68
CA LEU A 67 -4.05 -5.68 -1.12
C LEU A 67 -4.81 -4.48 -1.71
N GLY A 68 -6.14 -4.51 -1.62
CA GLY A 68 -7.05 -3.50 -2.16
C GLY A 68 -7.54 -2.52 -1.10
N PRO A 69 -8.59 -1.74 -1.43
CA PRO A 69 -9.20 -0.79 -0.50
C PRO A 69 -9.72 -1.49 0.76
N LEU A 70 -9.25 -1.03 1.93
CA LEU A 70 -9.55 -1.65 3.21
C LEU A 70 -11.04 -1.55 3.56
N ASP A 71 -11.67 -0.42 3.27
CA ASP A 71 -13.09 -0.15 3.52
C ASP A 71 -14.01 -1.11 2.76
N ALA A 72 -13.74 -1.34 1.47
CA ALA A 72 -14.49 -2.30 0.68
C ALA A 72 -14.29 -3.74 1.18
N PHE A 73 -13.05 -4.07 1.58
CA PHE A 73 -12.75 -5.40 2.13
C PHE A 73 -13.42 -5.63 3.48
N ALA A 74 -13.40 -4.63 4.38
CA ALA A 74 -14.09 -4.69 5.66
C ALA A 74 -15.60 -4.93 5.48
N ARG A 75 -16.24 -4.22 4.54
CA ARG A 75 -17.65 -4.45 4.20
C ARG A 75 -17.92 -5.87 3.67
N ALA A 76 -17.02 -6.39 2.83
CA ALA A 76 -17.17 -7.75 2.29
C ALA A 76 -17.04 -8.83 3.37
N VAL A 77 -16.15 -8.64 4.35
CA VAL A 77 -16.01 -9.53 5.51
C VAL A 77 -17.22 -9.40 6.43
N ALA A 78 -17.62 -8.19 6.80
CA ALA A 78 -18.74 -7.94 7.70
C ALA A 78 -20.09 -8.48 7.16
N SER A 79 -20.30 -8.40 5.84
CA SER A 79 -21.49 -8.98 5.20
C SER A 79 -21.43 -10.49 5.02
N GLY A 80 -20.34 -11.16 5.41
CA GLY A 80 -20.16 -12.61 5.25
C GLY A 80 -19.91 -13.07 3.82
N ARG A 81 -19.69 -12.16 2.86
CA ARG A 81 -19.33 -12.50 1.47
C ARG A 81 -17.91 -13.05 1.36
N VAL A 82 -17.02 -12.61 2.22
CA VAL A 82 -15.66 -13.15 2.37
C VAL A 82 -15.56 -13.90 3.68
N ARG A 83 -15.30 -15.20 3.60
CA ARG A 83 -15.15 -16.10 4.75
C ARG A 83 -13.82 -16.81 4.68
N ALA A 84 -13.00 -16.68 5.72
CA ALA A 84 -11.69 -17.31 5.78
C ALA A 84 -11.35 -17.80 7.19
N GLY A 85 -10.40 -18.70 7.29
CA GLY A 85 -9.82 -19.15 8.57
C GLY A 85 -8.83 -18.14 9.16
N ARG A 86 -8.26 -17.26 8.31
CA ARG A 86 -7.37 -16.17 8.66
C ARG A 86 -7.56 -15.02 7.69
N ILE A 87 -7.46 -13.80 8.18
CA ILE A 87 -7.52 -12.59 7.36
C ILE A 87 -6.23 -11.79 7.53
N VAL A 88 -5.64 -11.40 6.39
CA VAL A 88 -4.55 -10.43 6.32
C VAL A 88 -5.00 -9.30 5.40
N ALA A 89 -4.91 -8.06 5.84
CA ALA A 89 -5.30 -6.90 5.04
C ALA A 89 -4.24 -5.80 5.12
N PHE A 90 -4.18 -4.99 4.07
CA PHE A 90 -3.35 -3.79 4.07
C PHE A 90 -4.16 -2.57 4.47
N GLY A 91 -3.68 -1.88 5.51
CA GLY A 91 -4.07 -0.53 5.89
C GLY A 91 -3.04 0.50 5.43
N SER A 92 -2.85 1.55 6.20
CA SER A 92 -1.82 2.56 5.96
C SER A 92 -1.51 3.32 7.26
N THR A 93 -0.24 3.63 7.50
CA THR A 93 0.17 4.53 8.58
C THR A 93 -0.37 5.97 8.41
N SER A 94 -0.96 6.28 7.26
CA SER A 94 -1.63 7.57 7.02
C SER A 94 -2.71 7.89 8.05
N LEU A 95 -3.33 6.89 8.68
CA LEU A 95 -4.34 7.09 9.72
C LEU A 95 -3.77 7.83 10.94
N HIS A 96 -2.49 7.64 11.30
CA HIS A 96 -1.87 8.30 12.45
C HIS A 96 -1.53 9.77 12.18
N VAL A 97 -1.09 10.08 10.96
CA VAL A 97 -0.55 11.40 10.62
C VAL A 97 -1.63 12.31 10.04
N LYS A 98 -2.44 11.78 9.12
CA LYS A 98 -3.42 12.59 8.39
C LYS A 98 -4.62 13.03 9.23
N GLY A 99 -4.88 12.39 10.35
CA GLY A 99 -5.94 12.80 11.28
C GLY A 99 -5.79 14.23 11.81
N ARG A 100 -4.56 14.75 11.83
CA ARG A 100 -4.21 16.12 12.25
C ARG A 100 -3.89 17.07 11.11
N SER A 101 -4.05 16.65 9.87
CA SER A 101 -3.76 17.48 8.69
C SER A 101 -4.69 18.70 8.65
N PRO A 102 -4.21 19.89 8.24
CA PRO A 102 -5.07 21.02 7.93
C PRO A 102 -6.00 20.75 6.74
N ASP A 103 -5.63 19.83 5.84
CA ASP A 103 -6.43 19.43 4.68
C ASP A 103 -7.58 18.49 5.11
N ALA A 104 -8.83 18.94 4.87
CA ALA A 104 -10.03 18.17 5.20
C ALA A 104 -10.10 16.82 4.45
N ALA A 105 -9.64 16.77 3.19
CA ALA A 105 -9.62 15.54 2.42
C ALA A 105 -8.64 14.51 2.98
N GLU A 106 -7.52 14.95 3.55
CA GLU A 106 -6.57 14.07 4.23
C GLU A 106 -7.13 13.54 5.56
N ARG A 107 -7.81 14.39 6.34
CA ARG A 107 -8.51 13.94 7.56
C ARG A 107 -9.59 12.91 7.26
N ASP A 108 -10.36 13.12 6.19
CA ASP A 108 -11.37 12.17 5.73
C ASP A 108 -10.75 10.81 5.35
N VAL A 109 -9.61 10.80 4.69
CA VAL A 109 -8.88 9.55 4.40
C VAL A 109 -8.47 8.83 5.68
N ALA A 110 -7.95 9.55 6.68
CA ALA A 110 -7.55 8.95 7.96
C ALA A 110 -8.76 8.38 8.70
N ALA A 111 -9.88 9.11 8.76
CA ALA A 111 -11.11 8.66 9.40
C ALA A 111 -11.65 7.38 8.75
N ARG A 112 -11.75 7.35 7.42
CA ARG A 112 -12.20 6.16 6.68
C ARG A 112 -11.29 4.94 6.87
N LEU A 113 -9.99 5.14 6.99
CA LEU A 113 -9.06 4.06 7.30
C LEU A 113 -9.29 3.50 8.70
N ALA A 114 -9.46 4.36 9.70
CA ALA A 114 -9.72 3.95 11.07
C ALA A 114 -11.07 3.20 11.19
N GLU A 115 -12.13 3.76 10.63
CA GLU A 115 -13.45 3.14 10.60
C GLU A 115 -13.44 1.76 9.89
N ALA A 116 -12.67 1.65 8.80
CA ALA A 116 -12.53 0.38 8.07
C ALA A 116 -11.78 -0.68 8.89
N GLU A 117 -10.74 -0.29 9.61
CA GLU A 117 -10.02 -1.21 10.50
C GLU A 117 -10.88 -1.66 11.67
N ASP A 118 -11.60 -0.73 12.31
CA ASP A 118 -12.51 -1.06 13.42
C ASP A 118 -13.61 -2.02 12.97
N ALA A 119 -14.23 -1.76 11.81
CA ALA A 119 -15.25 -2.62 11.23
C ALA A 119 -14.70 -4.02 10.89
N LEU A 120 -13.48 -4.09 10.32
CA LEU A 120 -12.85 -5.35 9.99
C LEU A 120 -12.54 -6.17 11.25
N PHE A 121 -11.97 -5.54 12.27
CA PHE A 121 -11.67 -6.21 13.54
C PHE A 121 -12.94 -6.64 14.28
N ALA A 122 -14.01 -5.85 14.23
CA ALA A 122 -15.30 -6.21 14.81
C ALA A 122 -15.87 -7.48 14.15
N ALA A 123 -15.96 -7.50 12.82
CA ALA A 123 -16.45 -8.66 12.07
C ALA A 123 -15.60 -9.91 12.29
N CYS A 124 -14.29 -9.75 12.39
CA CYS A 124 -13.37 -10.86 12.66
C CYS A 124 -13.51 -11.41 14.10
N ARG A 125 -13.75 -10.53 15.08
CA ARG A 125 -14.03 -10.97 16.46
C ARG A 125 -15.34 -11.76 16.53
N GLU A 126 -16.40 -11.29 15.89
CA GLU A 126 -17.70 -11.97 15.85
C GLU A 126 -17.61 -13.38 15.23
N SER A 127 -16.79 -13.52 14.18
CA SER A 127 -16.59 -14.81 13.50
C SER A 127 -15.51 -15.69 14.14
N GLY A 128 -14.80 -15.21 15.16
CA GLY A 128 -13.64 -15.88 15.76
C GLY A 128 -12.45 -16.05 14.78
N THR A 129 -12.36 -15.19 13.76
CA THR A 129 -11.32 -15.27 12.73
C THR A 129 -10.12 -14.40 13.11
N PRO A 130 -8.90 -14.94 13.19
CA PRO A 130 -7.69 -14.13 13.38
C PRO A 130 -7.53 -13.12 12.24
N CYS A 131 -7.31 -11.84 12.60
CA CYS A 131 -7.17 -10.74 11.65
C CYS A 131 -5.88 -9.98 11.90
N THR A 132 -5.11 -9.77 10.84
CA THR A 132 -3.88 -8.97 10.83
C THR A 132 -4.02 -7.83 9.84
N VAL A 133 -3.80 -6.59 10.28
CA VAL A 133 -3.73 -5.42 9.42
C VAL A 133 -2.29 -4.93 9.35
N LEU A 134 -1.74 -4.92 8.15
CA LEU A 134 -0.39 -4.43 7.85
C LEU A 134 -0.48 -2.99 7.37
N ARG A 135 0.11 -2.04 8.08
CA ARG A 135 0.07 -0.62 7.79
C ARG A 135 1.43 -0.13 7.26
N PRO A 136 1.68 -0.24 5.95
CA PRO A 136 2.93 0.28 5.40
C PRO A 136 2.95 1.81 5.43
N THR A 137 4.15 2.35 5.44
CA THR A 137 4.46 3.74 5.13
C THR A 137 4.42 3.95 3.60
N LEU A 138 5.28 4.80 3.05
CA LEU A 138 5.38 5.00 1.60
C LEU A 138 5.91 3.74 0.92
N VAL A 139 5.05 3.06 0.17
CA VAL A 139 5.43 1.86 -0.59
C VAL A 139 6.09 2.24 -1.90
N TRP A 140 7.28 1.69 -2.18
CA TRP A 140 8.03 1.92 -3.40
C TRP A 140 8.55 0.61 -4.03
N GLY A 141 9.11 0.72 -5.22
CA GLY A 141 9.70 -0.40 -5.95
C GLY A 141 8.83 -0.88 -7.12
N LEU A 142 9.35 -1.79 -7.92
CA LEU A 142 8.69 -2.41 -9.08
C LEU A 142 8.15 -1.44 -10.15
N GLY A 143 8.48 -0.16 -10.08
CA GLY A 143 8.19 0.83 -11.12
C GLY A 143 6.73 1.31 -11.20
N ARG A 144 5.86 0.99 -10.23
CA ARG A 144 4.41 1.25 -10.30
C ARG A 144 3.88 2.28 -9.29
N ASP A 145 4.67 2.64 -8.28
CA ASP A 145 4.24 3.62 -7.30
C ASP A 145 4.07 5.03 -7.88
N ALA A 146 3.21 5.82 -7.26
CA ALA A 146 2.86 7.16 -7.72
C ALA A 146 3.87 8.24 -7.30
N THR A 147 4.89 7.90 -6.53
CA THR A 147 5.87 8.86 -5.98
C THR A 147 7.23 8.68 -6.62
N VAL A 148 7.99 7.69 -6.18
CA VAL A 148 9.36 7.42 -6.64
C VAL A 148 9.38 7.03 -8.11
N SER A 149 8.58 6.04 -8.48
CA SER A 149 8.52 5.54 -9.85
C SER A 149 7.99 6.59 -10.84
N ARG A 150 7.06 7.46 -10.39
CA ARG A 150 6.60 8.57 -11.21
C ARG A 150 7.72 9.58 -11.47
N ALA A 151 8.49 9.94 -10.45
CA ALA A 151 9.61 10.85 -10.59
C ALA A 151 10.66 10.29 -11.56
N VAL A 152 11.03 9.01 -11.43
CA VAL A 152 11.95 8.33 -12.34
C VAL A 152 11.42 8.28 -13.78
N ARG A 153 10.13 7.98 -13.97
CA ARG A 153 9.52 7.99 -15.32
C ARG A 153 9.55 9.37 -15.98
N LEU A 154 9.34 10.44 -15.21
CA LEU A 154 9.47 11.82 -15.71
C LEU A 154 10.91 12.14 -16.05
N ALA A 155 11.85 11.78 -15.17
CA ALA A 155 13.28 12.00 -15.37
C ALA A 155 13.83 11.28 -16.63
N ARG A 156 13.29 10.13 -16.98
CA ARG A 156 13.67 9.42 -18.23
C ARG A 156 13.22 10.13 -19.50
N ARG A 157 12.24 11.03 -19.41
CA ARG A 157 11.70 11.77 -20.55
C ARG A 157 12.31 13.17 -20.70
N TRP A 158 12.89 13.69 -19.64
CA TRP A 158 13.36 15.07 -19.57
C TRP A 158 14.82 15.10 -19.14
N PRO A 159 15.67 15.89 -19.82
CA PRO A 159 17.08 15.99 -19.47
C PRO A 159 17.32 16.71 -18.13
N VAL A 160 16.32 17.48 -17.68
CA VAL A 160 16.35 18.20 -16.39
C VAL A 160 15.00 18.02 -15.70
N LEU A 161 15.03 17.66 -14.41
CA LEU A 161 13.83 17.53 -13.58
C LEU A 161 13.95 18.45 -12.35
N PRO A 162 13.02 19.40 -12.15
CA PRO A 162 12.98 20.19 -10.93
C PRO A 162 12.57 19.29 -9.74
N LEU A 163 13.40 19.29 -8.69
CA LEU A 163 13.14 18.53 -7.46
C LEU A 163 13.13 19.46 -6.25
N PRO A 164 12.22 19.26 -5.29
CA PRO A 164 12.13 20.06 -4.07
C PRO A 164 13.25 19.67 -3.10
N LEU A 165 14.43 20.21 -3.26
CA LEU A 165 15.52 19.95 -2.33
C LEU A 165 15.38 20.85 -1.10
N GLY A 166 15.70 20.28 0.07
CA GLY A 166 15.59 20.97 1.35
C GLY A 166 14.17 20.96 1.93
N ALA A 167 13.21 20.21 1.35
CA ALA A 167 11.94 19.94 2.01
C ALA A 167 12.20 19.17 3.32
N PRO A 168 11.69 19.66 4.47
CA PRO A 168 12.06 19.09 5.77
C PRO A 168 11.41 17.74 6.05
N GLY A 169 10.28 17.44 5.43
CA GLY A 169 9.49 16.24 5.72
C GLY A 169 10.26 14.94 5.51
N LEU A 170 10.36 14.17 6.57
CA LEU A 170 11.00 12.85 6.56
C LEU A 170 10.05 11.78 6.03
N ARG A 171 10.62 10.79 5.39
CA ARG A 171 9.93 9.57 4.91
C ARG A 171 10.68 8.35 5.37
N GLN A 172 9.94 7.27 5.47
CA GLN A 172 10.47 5.95 5.83
C GLN A 172 9.96 4.92 4.82
N PRO A 173 10.46 4.99 3.55
CA PRO A 173 9.92 4.22 2.45
C PRO A 173 10.19 2.73 2.62
N VAL A 174 9.15 1.90 2.48
CA VAL A 174 9.24 0.44 2.56
C VAL A 174 9.16 -0.17 1.16
N HIS A 175 10.02 -1.15 0.87
CA HIS A 175 10.03 -1.77 -0.44
C HIS A 175 8.90 -2.81 -0.59
N ALA A 176 8.30 -2.89 -1.77
CA ALA A 176 7.17 -3.79 -2.03
C ALA A 176 7.52 -5.28 -1.82
N LEU A 177 8.78 -5.69 -2.02
CA LEU A 177 9.22 -7.07 -1.77
C LEU A 177 9.26 -7.41 -0.28
N ASP A 178 9.65 -6.46 0.59
CA ASP A 178 9.66 -6.65 2.04
C ASP A 178 8.22 -6.84 2.56
N LEU A 179 7.29 -6.06 2.00
CA LEU A 179 5.87 -6.22 2.30
C LEU A 179 5.29 -7.54 1.80
N ALA A 180 5.75 -8.03 0.65
CA ALA A 180 5.39 -9.35 0.16
C ALA A 180 5.88 -10.45 1.09
N GLU A 181 7.11 -10.34 1.59
CA GLU A 181 7.69 -11.27 2.57
C GLU A 181 6.91 -11.28 3.88
N THR A 182 6.62 -10.10 4.42
CA THR A 182 5.79 -9.93 5.62
C THR A 182 4.39 -10.51 5.44
N SER A 183 3.79 -10.33 4.25
CA SER A 183 2.47 -10.92 3.94
C SER A 183 2.50 -12.44 3.94
N VAL A 184 3.53 -13.04 3.34
CA VAL A 184 3.70 -14.50 3.33
C VAL A 184 3.92 -15.02 4.75
N ALA A 185 4.74 -14.34 5.55
CA ALA A 185 4.95 -14.69 6.95
C ALA A 185 3.64 -14.61 7.76
N ALA A 186 2.85 -13.55 7.59
CA ALA A 186 1.56 -13.39 8.26
C ALA A 186 0.53 -14.47 7.85
N LEU A 187 0.55 -14.91 6.59
CA LEU A 187 -0.32 -15.98 6.10
C LEU A 187 0.11 -17.37 6.60
N SER A 188 1.42 -17.60 6.77
CA SER A 188 2.01 -18.91 7.09
C SER A 188 2.30 -19.11 8.58
N ALA A 189 2.14 -18.08 9.41
CA ALA A 189 2.47 -18.15 10.83
C ALA A 189 1.63 -19.18 11.56
N ASP A 190 2.30 -20.12 12.27
CA ASP A 190 1.64 -21.06 13.19
C ASP A 190 1.04 -20.31 14.39
N VAL A 191 1.68 -19.23 14.81
CA VAL A 191 1.17 -18.33 15.85
C VAL A 191 0.12 -17.44 15.23
N ARG A 192 -1.03 -17.34 15.89
CA ARG A 192 -2.13 -16.44 15.48
C ARG A 192 -1.73 -14.99 15.76
N VAL A 193 -0.97 -14.41 14.88
CA VAL A 193 -0.66 -12.99 14.92
C VAL A 193 -1.93 -12.22 14.56
N ALA A 194 -2.52 -11.58 15.55
CA ALA A 194 -3.72 -10.75 15.38
C ALA A 194 -3.43 -9.33 15.84
N GLY A 195 -3.94 -8.35 15.13
CA GLY A 195 -3.75 -6.93 15.43
C GLY A 195 -3.29 -6.13 14.24
N ALA A 196 -3.02 -4.84 14.47
CA ALA A 196 -2.50 -3.95 13.46
C ALA A 196 -1.01 -3.70 13.72
N PHE A 197 -0.21 -3.73 12.64
CA PHE A 197 1.24 -3.58 12.68
C PHE A 197 1.66 -2.50 11.70
N ASP A 198 2.34 -1.49 12.20
CA ASP A 198 2.96 -0.48 11.36
C ASP A 198 4.24 -1.05 10.74
N LEU A 199 4.41 -0.86 9.45
CA LEU A 199 5.52 -1.39 8.68
C LEU A 199 6.32 -0.25 8.05
N PRO A 200 7.20 0.39 8.83
CA PRO A 200 8.11 1.38 8.31
C PRO A 200 9.24 0.73 7.51
N GLY A 201 9.84 1.49 6.58
CA GLY A 201 11.08 1.09 5.95
C GLY A 201 12.28 1.27 6.89
N GLY A 202 13.39 0.64 6.57
CA GLY A 202 14.60 0.66 7.42
C GLY A 202 15.36 2.00 7.44
N GLU A 203 15.06 2.94 6.53
CA GLU A 203 15.77 4.22 6.44
C GLU A 203 14.81 5.40 6.59
N ARG A 204 15.18 6.37 7.44
CA ARG A 204 14.53 7.68 7.51
C ARG A 204 15.28 8.64 6.59
N VAL A 205 14.62 9.19 5.59
CA VAL A 205 15.21 10.04 4.57
C VAL A 205 14.33 11.24 4.26
N ALA A 206 14.95 12.41 4.05
CA ALA A 206 14.21 13.58 3.58
C ALA A 206 13.60 13.31 2.20
N PHE A 207 12.36 13.76 2.00
CA PHE A 207 11.60 13.47 0.78
C PHE A 207 12.35 13.91 -0.50
N GLY A 208 12.94 15.11 -0.49
CA GLY A 208 13.71 15.61 -1.63
C GLY A 208 14.95 14.75 -1.92
N GLU A 209 15.63 14.29 -0.88
CA GLU A 209 16.80 13.42 -1.01
C GLU A 209 16.41 12.02 -1.52
N MET A 210 15.31 11.47 -1.05
CA MET A 210 14.75 10.22 -1.57
C MET A 210 14.51 10.31 -3.08
N LEU A 211 13.86 11.39 -3.54
CA LEU A 211 13.62 11.60 -4.97
C LEU A 211 14.92 11.78 -5.75
N ARG A 212 15.86 12.56 -5.22
CA ARG A 212 17.16 12.79 -5.85
C ARG A 212 17.94 11.50 -6.06
N ARG A 213 18.05 10.67 -5.00
CA ARG A 213 18.71 9.34 -5.09
C ARG A 213 18.02 8.43 -6.09
N SER A 214 16.69 8.42 -6.08
CA SER A 214 15.89 7.58 -6.98
C SER A 214 16.03 8.00 -8.45
N VAL A 215 16.03 9.29 -8.72
CA VAL A 215 16.26 9.82 -10.08
C VAL A 215 17.69 9.53 -10.54
N ALA A 216 18.69 9.77 -9.70
CA ALA A 216 20.08 9.46 -10.04
C ALA A 216 20.30 7.98 -10.39
N ALA A 217 19.68 7.08 -9.64
CA ALA A 217 19.78 5.64 -9.90
C ALA A 217 18.94 5.18 -11.11
N GLY A 218 17.72 5.70 -11.26
CA GLY A 218 16.76 5.22 -12.26
C GLY A 218 16.78 5.95 -13.60
N ALA A 219 17.41 7.13 -13.67
CA ALA A 219 17.51 7.99 -14.86
C ALA A 219 18.85 8.77 -14.86
N PRO A 220 19.99 8.11 -14.99
CA PRO A 220 21.32 8.74 -14.84
C PRO A 220 21.60 9.87 -15.85
N GLY A 221 20.88 9.91 -16.98
CA GLY A 221 20.97 10.99 -17.97
C GLY A 221 20.19 12.26 -17.61
N CYS A 222 19.39 12.24 -16.53
CA CYS A 222 18.61 13.39 -16.09
C CYS A 222 19.36 14.17 -15.02
N ARG A 223 19.45 15.49 -15.20
CA ARG A 223 20.00 16.39 -14.17
C ARG A 223 18.88 16.83 -13.23
N ALA A 224 19.01 16.49 -11.95
CA ALA A 224 18.13 17.05 -10.92
C ALA A 224 18.42 18.55 -10.74
N TRP A 225 17.40 19.39 -10.96
CA TRP A 225 17.48 20.82 -10.72
C TRP A 225 16.92 21.14 -9.34
N PRO A 226 17.74 21.64 -8.41
CA PRO A 226 17.27 21.95 -7.06
C PRO A 226 16.31 23.14 -7.09
N VAL A 227 15.06 22.91 -6.64
CA VAL A 227 14.11 23.98 -6.37
C VAL A 227 14.09 24.21 -4.87
N PRO A 228 14.46 25.41 -4.38
CA PRO A 228 14.46 25.71 -2.96
C PRO A 228 13.07 25.50 -2.38
N TRP A 229 12.98 24.80 -1.25
CA TRP A 229 11.71 24.56 -0.55
C TRP A 229 10.93 25.86 -0.27
N ALA A 230 11.64 26.92 0.13
CA ALA A 230 11.01 28.19 0.43
C ALA A 230 10.19 28.78 -0.75
N THR A 231 10.64 28.59 -2.00
CA THR A 231 9.91 29.05 -3.18
C THR A 231 8.64 28.25 -3.42
N LEU A 232 8.67 26.94 -3.18
CA LEU A 232 7.51 26.08 -3.29
C LEU A 232 6.51 26.34 -2.16
N ALA A 233 6.98 26.56 -0.96
CA ALA A 233 6.15 26.93 0.19
C ALA A 233 5.47 28.29 -0.02
N TRP A 234 6.18 29.25 -0.61
CA TRP A 234 5.61 30.56 -0.96
C TRP A 234 4.57 30.44 -2.08
N ALA A 235 4.86 29.70 -3.15
CA ALA A 235 3.91 29.46 -4.23
C ALA A 235 2.63 28.73 -3.74
N GLY A 236 2.77 27.82 -2.78
CA GLY A 236 1.65 27.14 -2.14
C GLY A 236 0.72 28.03 -1.32
N ARG A 237 1.18 29.22 -0.90
CA ARG A 237 0.31 30.23 -0.25
C ARG A 237 -0.53 31.03 -1.25
N VAL A 238 -0.10 31.08 -2.49
CA VAL A 238 -0.76 31.82 -3.56
C VAL A 238 -1.74 30.95 -4.33
N ASP A 239 -1.43 29.67 -4.51
CA ASP A 239 -2.28 28.69 -5.20
C ASP A 239 -2.56 27.50 -4.28
N ALA A 240 -3.84 27.27 -3.96
CA ALA A 240 -4.29 26.18 -3.09
C ALA A 240 -3.92 24.79 -3.63
N ARG A 241 -3.77 24.63 -4.95
CA ARG A 241 -3.32 23.36 -5.57
C ARG A 241 -1.85 23.07 -5.25
N LEU A 242 -1.02 24.11 -5.22
CA LEU A 242 0.39 24.02 -4.83
C LEU A 242 0.54 23.95 -3.31
N GLY A 243 -0.41 24.53 -2.54
CA GLY A 243 -0.43 24.47 -1.07
C GLY A 243 -0.56 23.07 -0.51
N GLY A 244 -1.46 22.27 -1.07
CA GLY A 244 -1.59 20.85 -0.71
C GLY A 244 -0.38 20.00 -1.09
N TRP A 245 0.38 20.39 -2.10
CA TRP A 245 1.68 19.79 -2.43
C TRP A 245 2.75 20.19 -1.43
N ALA A 246 2.80 21.45 -1.06
CA ALA A 246 3.77 21.99 -0.14
C ALA A 246 3.62 21.40 1.27
N SER A 247 2.40 21.27 1.79
CA SER A 247 2.17 20.64 3.10
C SER A 247 2.66 19.18 3.12
N ARG A 248 2.34 18.41 2.09
CA ARG A 248 2.80 17.01 1.98
C ARG A 248 4.32 16.86 1.96
N LEU A 249 5.05 17.89 1.53
CA LEU A 249 6.51 17.88 1.50
C LEU A 249 7.13 18.30 2.84
N ALA A 250 6.35 18.98 3.70
CA ALA A 250 6.79 19.47 4.99
C ALA A 250 6.53 18.47 6.14
N ASP A 251 5.45 17.70 6.04
CA ASP A 251 5.02 16.81 7.11
C ASP A 251 5.92 15.58 7.20
N ASP A 252 6.30 15.21 8.42
CA ASP A 252 7.02 13.98 8.69
C ASP A 252 6.08 12.78 8.64
N LEU A 253 6.47 11.77 7.87
CA LEU A 253 5.80 10.46 7.78
C LEU A 253 6.80 9.38 8.22
N VAL A 254 7.23 9.47 9.46
CA VAL A 254 8.14 8.53 10.12
C VAL A 254 7.47 7.98 11.37
N PHE A 255 7.80 6.75 11.70
CA PHE A 255 7.25 6.02 12.83
C PHE A 255 8.39 5.45 13.65
N ASP A 256 8.27 5.51 14.96
CA ASP A 256 9.22 4.84 15.85
C ASP A 256 8.84 3.36 15.92
N ASP A 257 9.84 2.51 15.86
CA ASP A 257 9.68 1.09 16.14
C ASP A 257 9.29 1.00 17.62
N GLY A 258 8.02 0.67 17.87
CA GLY A 258 7.48 0.47 19.20
C GLY A 258 7.96 -0.83 19.82
#